data_0e0ee756e7917058438857c0ad6eb4d7
#
_entry.id   0e0ee756e7917058438857c0ad6eb4d7
#
_cell.length_a   1.000
_cell.length_b   1.000
_cell.length_c   1.000
_cell.angle_alpha   90.00
_cell.angle_beta   90.00
_cell.angle_gamma   90.00
#
_symmetry.space_group_name_H-M   'P 1'
#
loop_
_entity.id
_entity.type
_entity.pdbx_description
1 polymer ?
#
loop_
_entity_poly.entity_id
_entity_poly.type
_entity_poly.pdbx_seq_one_letter_code
_entity_poly.pdbx_strand_id
1 'polypeptide(L)' 'MYPDQIPFRYRNRADAIRDIAGTTLDTTTRRLLLEVAEDYESVAETLERISATEGVIDRRREH' A
#
# COMPACT_ATOMS: atom_id res chain seq x y z
N MET A 1 -8.61 14.70 6.70
CA MET A 1 -7.63 13.66 6.32
C MET A 1 -7.19 13.87 4.88
N TYR A 2 -5.93 13.89 4.62
CA TYR A 2 -5.40 14.10 3.28
C TYR A 2 -5.30 12.78 2.55
N PRO A 3 -5.75 12.71 1.28
CA PRO A 3 -5.67 11.47 0.50
C PRO A 3 -4.27 10.87 0.42
N ASP A 4 -3.24 11.71 0.44
CA ASP A 4 -1.85 11.28 0.33
C ASP A 4 -1.40 10.41 1.50
N GLN A 5 -2.08 10.50 2.64
CA GLN A 5 -1.71 9.74 3.83
C GLN A 5 -2.18 8.29 3.77
N ILE A 6 -3.16 7.98 2.93
CA ILE A 6 -3.70 6.62 2.84
C ILE A 6 -2.66 5.65 2.24
N PRO A 7 -2.01 5.96 1.11
CA PRO A 7 -0.94 5.08 0.61
C PRO A 7 0.20 4.91 1.62
N PHE A 8 0.56 5.97 2.32
CA PHE A 8 1.61 5.93 3.32
C PHE A 8 1.27 4.96 4.45
N ARG A 9 0.02 4.93 4.90
CA ARG A 9 -0.43 4.01 5.93
C ARG A 9 -0.30 2.56 5.49
N TYR A 10 -0.65 2.26 4.25
CA TYR A 10 -0.52 0.91 3.71
C TYR A 10 0.95 0.51 3.61
N ARG A 11 1.82 1.41 3.20
CA ARG A 11 3.26 1.14 3.14
C ARG A 11 3.84 0.88 4.53
N ASN A 12 3.40 1.65 5.53
CA ASN A 12 3.82 1.43 6.91
C ASN A 12 3.39 0.06 7.41
N ARG A 13 2.18 -0.37 7.07
CA ARG A 13 1.71 -1.69 7.46
C ARG A 13 2.51 -2.79 6.78
N ALA A 14 2.86 -2.61 5.51
CA ALA A 14 3.70 -3.56 4.80
C ALA A 14 5.06 -3.70 5.48
N ASP A 15 5.67 -2.58 5.87
CA ASP A 15 6.96 -2.60 6.57
C ASP A 15 6.86 -3.30 7.92
N ALA A 16 5.79 -3.03 8.69
CA ALA A 16 5.57 -3.67 9.97
C ALA A 16 5.42 -5.19 9.81
N ILE A 17 4.70 -5.61 8.78
CA ILE A 17 4.51 -7.03 8.51
C ILE A 17 5.82 -7.68 8.11
N ARG A 18 6.66 -7.01 7.33
CA ARG A 18 7.98 -7.52 6.97
C ARG A 18 8.86 -7.68 8.20
N ASP A 19 8.78 -6.76 9.15
CA ASP A 19 9.53 -6.88 10.40
C ASP A 19 9.09 -8.12 11.17
N ILE A 20 7.79 -8.37 11.26
CA ILE A 20 7.26 -9.56 11.90
C ILE A 20 7.74 -10.81 11.17
N ALA A 21 7.71 -10.81 9.85
CA ALA A 21 8.17 -11.94 9.04
C ALA A 21 9.64 -12.23 9.30
N GLY A 22 10.45 -11.18 9.50
CA GLY A 22 11.87 -11.32 9.77
C GLY A 22 12.18 -12.07 11.06
N THR A 23 11.26 -12.02 12.04
CA THR A 23 11.43 -12.72 13.31
C THR A 23 10.63 -14.03 13.38
N THR A 24 9.86 -14.34 12.34
CA THR A 24 9.03 -15.55 12.31
C THR A 24 9.87 -16.75 11.88
N LEU A 25 9.89 -17.78 12.70
CA LEU A 25 10.69 -18.97 12.44
C LEU A 25 10.01 -19.94 11.47
N ASP A 26 8.69 -19.97 11.49
CA ASP A 26 7.93 -20.86 10.61
C ASP A 26 7.97 -20.35 9.17
N THR A 27 8.49 -21.18 8.26
CA THR A 27 8.66 -20.78 6.86
C THR A 27 7.35 -20.47 6.16
N THR A 28 6.32 -21.28 6.42
CA THR A 28 5.01 -21.10 5.80
C THR A 28 4.38 -19.78 6.27
N THR A 29 4.41 -19.53 7.57
CA THR A 29 3.88 -18.30 8.13
C THR A 29 4.64 -17.09 7.60
N ARG A 30 5.96 -17.18 7.53
CA ARG A 30 6.77 -16.09 6.99
C ARG A 30 6.38 -15.76 5.56
N ARG A 31 6.20 -16.79 4.74
CA ARG A 31 5.80 -16.59 3.33
C ARG A 31 4.46 -15.90 3.24
N LEU A 32 3.48 -16.31 4.06
CA LEU A 32 2.17 -15.69 4.05
C LEU A 32 2.24 -14.23 4.49
N LEU A 33 3.06 -13.93 5.49
CA LEU A 33 3.24 -12.54 5.93
C LEU A 33 3.84 -11.68 4.83
N LEU A 34 4.82 -12.20 4.10
CA LEU A 34 5.43 -11.47 3.01
C LEU A 34 4.44 -11.23 1.86
N GLU A 35 3.57 -12.19 1.58
CA GLU A 35 2.52 -12.02 0.58
C GLU A 35 1.54 -10.92 0.99
N VAL A 36 1.16 -10.88 2.27
CA VAL A 36 0.28 -9.83 2.78
C VAL A 36 0.97 -8.46 2.65
N ALA A 37 2.25 -8.38 2.96
CA ALA A 37 3.00 -7.14 2.82
C ALA A 37 3.00 -6.65 1.37
N GLU A 38 3.19 -7.56 0.41
CA GLU A 38 3.14 -7.22 -1.00
C GLU A 38 1.75 -6.71 -1.40
N ASP A 39 0.70 -7.32 -0.87
CA ASP A 39 -0.66 -6.88 -1.13
C ASP A 39 -0.90 -5.46 -0.63
N TYR A 40 -0.41 -5.14 0.57
CA TYR A 40 -0.51 -3.78 1.09
C TYR A 40 0.23 -2.78 0.21
N GLU A 41 1.39 -3.13 -0.30
CA GLU A 41 2.12 -2.26 -1.21
C GLU A 41 1.39 -2.07 -2.53
N SER A 42 0.80 -3.13 -3.06
CA SER A 42 0.00 -3.05 -4.28
C SER A 42 -1.19 -2.11 -4.11
N VAL A 43 -1.86 -2.19 -2.95
CA VAL A 43 -2.96 -1.29 -2.65
C VAL A 43 -2.47 0.15 -2.60
N ALA A 44 -1.33 0.40 -1.95
CA ALA A 44 -0.76 1.73 -1.88
C ALA A 44 -0.48 2.31 -3.27
N GLU A 45 0.14 1.51 -4.14
CA GLU A 45 0.42 1.93 -5.51
C GLU A 45 -0.86 2.24 -6.28
N THR A 46 -1.88 1.40 -6.12
CA THR A 46 -3.16 1.61 -6.78
C THR A 46 -3.81 2.91 -6.32
N LEU A 47 -3.78 3.18 -5.01
CA LEU A 47 -4.34 4.41 -4.47
C LEU A 47 -3.60 5.64 -4.97
N GLU A 48 -2.29 5.56 -5.07
CA GLU A 48 -1.49 6.66 -5.63
C GLU A 48 -1.85 6.92 -7.09
N ARG A 49 -2.04 5.85 -7.85
CA ARG A 49 -2.43 5.95 -9.26
C ARG A 49 -3.81 6.54 -9.42
N ILE A 50 -4.77 6.12 -8.59
CA ILE A 50 -6.13 6.66 -8.60
C ILE A 50 -6.12 8.14 -8.30
N SER A 51 -5.38 8.56 -7.28
CA SER A 51 -5.28 9.98 -6.92
C SER A 51 -4.75 10.82 -8.07
N ALA A 52 -3.72 10.33 -8.75
CA ALA A 52 -3.17 11.02 -9.91
C ALA A 52 -4.20 11.14 -11.04
N THR A 53 -4.94 10.05 -11.28
CA THR A 53 -5.96 10.01 -12.33
C THR A 53 -7.12 10.95 -12.00
N GLU A 54 -7.56 10.97 -10.76
CA GLU A 54 -8.63 11.87 -10.33
C GLU A 54 -8.25 13.33 -10.53
N GLY A 55 -7.02 13.68 -10.22
CA GLY A 55 -6.53 15.02 -10.43
C GLY A 55 -6.60 15.44 -11.90
N VAL A 56 -6.24 14.53 -12.80
CA VAL A 56 -6.31 14.78 -14.24
C VAL A 56 -7.75 14.93 -14.70
N ILE A 57 -8.64 14.05 -14.23
CA ILE A 57 -10.05 14.08 -14.60
C ILE A 57 -10.70 15.38 -14.12
N ASP A 58 -10.41 15.81 -12.92
CA ASP A 58 -10.95 17.05 -12.36
C ASP A 58 -10.56 18.25 -13.22
N ARG A 59 -9.33 18.30 -13.69
CA ARG A 59 -8.88 19.36 -14.58
C ARG A 59 -9.66 19.39 -15.87
N ARG A 60 -10.00 18.23 -16.41
CA ARG A 60 -10.79 18.14 -17.64
C ARG A 60 -12.21 18.62 -17.44
N ARG A 61 -12.77 18.39 -16.26
CA ARG A 61 -14.14 18.81 -15.95
C ARG A 61 -14.28 20.31 -15.86
N GLU A 62 -13.23 20.99 -15.51
CA GLU A 62 -13.24 22.45 -15.38
C GLU A 62 -13.30 23.15 -16.72
N HIS A 63 -13.10 22.46 -17.79
CA HIS A 63 -13.28 22.98 -19.13
C HIS A 63 -14.71 22.82 -19.59
#